data_bbe8dbe0ba2bcee200d04ee468e7fc73
#
_entry.id   bbe8dbe0ba2bcee200d04ee468e7fc73
#
_cell.length_a   1.000
_cell.length_b   1.000
_cell.length_c   1.000
_cell.angle_alpha   90.00
_cell.angle_beta   90.00
_cell.angle_gamma   90.00
#
_symmetry.space_group_name_H-M   'P 1'
#
loop_
_entity.id
_entity.type
_entity.pdbx_description
1 polymer ?
#
loop_
_entity_poly.entity_id
_entity_poly.type
_entity_poly.pdbx_seq_one_letter_code
_entity_poly.pdbx_strand_id
1 'polypeptide(L)'
;MKTLSKILLSGLTAAALLSVAGCATESNRAMPVVQVASASVAYSGVRVPIAVGKFDNRSSYMRGIFSDGVDRLGGQAKTILITHLQQTNRFSVLDRDNMGEISQEAAIKGTVQKLKGADYVVTGDVTEFGRKETGDRQLFGILGRGKTQVAYAKVALNIVNISTSEVVYSTQGAGEYALSNREVIGFGGTASYDSTLNGKVLDLAMREAINRLVDGINAGAWNPRN
;
A
#
# COMPACT_ATOMS: atom_id res chain seq x y z
N MET A 1 -41.37 -28.50 51.16
CA MET A 1 -40.16 -27.64 50.97
C MET A 1 -39.05 -28.28 50.16
N LYS A 2 -38.78 -29.59 50.22
CA LYS A 2 -37.69 -30.25 49.45
C LYS A 2 -37.93 -30.36 47.94
N THR A 3 -39.17 -30.39 47.48
CA THR A 3 -39.51 -30.45 46.01
C THR A 3 -39.43 -29.13 45.33
N LEU A 4 -39.75 -27.99 45.94
CA LEU A 4 -39.63 -26.66 45.39
C LEU A 4 -38.18 -26.27 45.18
N SER A 5 -37.27 -26.66 46.08
CA SER A 5 -35.82 -26.40 45.95
C SER A 5 -35.19 -27.14 44.79
N LYS A 6 -35.63 -28.34 44.44
CA LYS A 6 -35.15 -29.13 43.31
C LYS A 6 -35.60 -28.54 41.97
N ILE A 7 -36.80 -27.99 41.88
CA ILE A 7 -37.33 -27.35 40.68
C ILE A 7 -36.61 -26.01 40.39
N LEU A 8 -36.33 -25.23 41.45
CA LEU A 8 -35.54 -23.99 41.32
C LEU A 8 -34.10 -24.26 40.88
N LEU A 9 -33.46 -25.31 41.39
CA LEU A 9 -32.08 -25.66 41.04
C LEU A 9 -31.97 -26.18 39.61
N SER A 10 -32.95 -26.96 39.12
CA SER A 10 -32.96 -27.44 37.72
C SER A 10 -33.32 -26.35 36.73
N GLY A 11 -34.09 -25.34 37.11
CA GLY A 11 -34.36 -24.16 36.26
C GLY A 11 -33.13 -23.25 36.08
N LEU A 12 -32.33 -23.09 37.13
CA LEU A 12 -31.12 -22.27 37.10
C LEU A 12 -30.02 -22.90 36.23
N THR A 13 -29.88 -24.24 36.26
CA THR A 13 -28.91 -24.96 35.41
C THR A 13 -29.30 -24.96 33.94
N ALA A 14 -30.60 -25.03 33.60
CA ALA A 14 -31.07 -24.93 32.22
C ALA A 14 -30.88 -23.53 31.64
N ALA A 15 -31.06 -22.47 32.43
CA ALA A 15 -30.83 -21.10 32.01
C ALA A 15 -29.32 -20.77 31.75
N ALA A 16 -28.42 -21.38 32.53
CA ALA A 16 -26.98 -21.21 32.38
C ALA A 16 -26.43 -21.91 31.14
N LEU A 17 -27.06 -22.98 30.65
CA LEU A 17 -26.64 -23.69 29.42
C LEU A 17 -27.07 -23.00 28.12
N LEU A 18 -28.08 -22.14 28.17
CA LEU A 18 -28.54 -21.36 26.98
C LEU A 18 -27.71 -20.12 26.67
N SER A 19 -26.87 -19.68 27.62
CA SER A 19 -26.04 -18.47 27.43
C SER A 19 -24.72 -18.72 26.68
N VAL A 20 -24.41 -19.96 26.27
CA VAL A 20 -23.14 -20.31 25.60
C VAL A 20 -23.28 -20.42 24.06
N ALA A 21 -24.46 -20.19 23.51
CA ALA A 21 -24.66 -20.11 22.07
C ALA A 21 -24.15 -18.76 21.53
N GLY A 22 -22.82 -18.57 21.53
CA GLY A 22 -22.17 -17.46 20.85
C GLY A 22 -22.32 -17.64 19.35
N CYS A 23 -23.22 -16.88 18.71
CA CYS A 23 -23.26 -16.79 17.26
C CYS A 23 -22.04 -16.01 16.81
N ALA A 24 -21.05 -16.69 16.26
CA ALA A 24 -19.99 -16.00 15.49
C ALA A 24 -20.62 -15.43 14.22
N THR A 25 -20.60 -14.12 14.07
CA THR A 25 -21.03 -13.46 12.83
C THR A 25 -19.78 -13.24 11.98
N GLU A 26 -19.67 -13.95 10.88
CA GLU A 26 -18.65 -13.73 9.87
C GLU A 26 -19.12 -12.65 8.91
N SER A 27 -18.28 -11.64 8.66
CA SER A 27 -18.55 -10.62 7.68
C SER A 27 -17.33 -10.46 6.76
N ASN A 28 -17.55 -10.44 5.44
CA ASN A 28 -16.56 -10.10 4.46
C ASN A 28 -17.02 -8.87 3.67
N ARG A 29 -16.05 -8.05 3.27
CA ARG A 29 -16.28 -6.85 2.48
C ARG A 29 -15.11 -6.61 1.54
N ALA A 30 -15.38 -6.49 0.25
CA ALA A 30 -14.39 -5.99 -0.70
C ALA A 30 -14.08 -4.52 -0.39
N MET A 31 -12.79 -4.21 -0.26
CA MET A 31 -12.35 -2.82 -0.11
C MET A 31 -12.07 -2.22 -1.50
N PRO A 32 -12.58 -1.01 -1.80
CA PRO A 32 -12.25 -0.34 -3.05
C PRO A 32 -10.76 0.00 -3.09
N VAL A 33 -10.09 -0.37 -4.18
CA VAL A 33 -8.71 0.03 -4.45
C VAL A 33 -8.73 1.32 -5.24
N VAL A 34 -8.09 2.36 -4.70
CA VAL A 34 -8.03 3.67 -5.35
C VAL A 34 -6.98 3.64 -6.45
N GLN A 35 -7.37 4.00 -7.67
CA GLN A 35 -6.50 4.06 -8.84
C GLN A 35 -5.87 5.45 -9.01
N VAL A 36 -4.88 5.56 -9.91
CA VAL A 36 -4.35 6.86 -10.36
C VAL A 36 -5.42 7.65 -11.12
N ALA A 37 -5.37 8.97 -11.04
CA ALA A 37 -6.38 9.84 -11.66
C ALA A 37 -6.54 9.60 -13.17
N SER A 38 -5.43 9.31 -13.85
CA SER A 38 -5.42 9.04 -15.30
C SER A 38 -6.01 7.67 -15.70
N ALA A 39 -6.27 6.76 -14.76
CA ALA A 39 -6.85 5.45 -15.08
C ALA A 39 -8.27 5.55 -15.68
N SER A 40 -9.02 6.56 -15.26
CA SER A 40 -10.38 6.85 -15.77
C SER A 40 -10.41 7.67 -17.05
N VAL A 41 -9.24 8.15 -17.53
CA VAL A 41 -9.15 9.00 -18.72
C VAL A 41 -8.74 8.15 -19.92
N ALA A 42 -9.57 8.16 -20.98
CA ALA A 42 -9.23 7.47 -22.22
C ALA A 42 -7.92 8.03 -22.81
N TYR A 43 -7.03 7.13 -23.19
CA TYR A 43 -5.76 7.48 -23.83
C TYR A 43 -5.63 6.77 -25.16
N SER A 44 -5.61 7.53 -26.23
CA SER A 44 -5.47 7.04 -27.61
C SER A 44 -4.04 7.13 -28.17
N GLY A 45 -3.09 7.63 -27.38
CA GLY A 45 -1.71 7.74 -27.79
C GLY A 45 -0.95 6.42 -27.79
N VAL A 46 0.23 6.42 -28.39
CA VAL A 46 1.15 5.27 -28.35
C VAL A 46 1.71 5.12 -26.95
N ARG A 47 1.62 3.91 -26.39
CA ARG A 47 2.20 3.59 -25.09
C ARG A 47 3.71 3.47 -25.19
N VAL A 48 4.42 4.16 -24.30
CA VAL A 48 5.87 4.15 -24.25
C VAL A 48 6.36 2.90 -23.51
N PRO A 49 7.25 2.09 -24.10
CA PRO A 49 7.79 0.92 -23.42
C PRO A 49 8.79 1.35 -22.34
N ILE A 50 8.49 0.95 -21.10
CA ILE A 50 9.30 1.22 -19.92
C ILE A 50 9.58 -0.05 -19.12
N ALA A 51 10.75 -0.11 -18.49
CA ALA A 51 11.06 -1.10 -17.48
C ALA A 51 11.15 -0.43 -16.11
N VAL A 52 10.83 -1.17 -15.05
CA VAL A 52 11.05 -0.70 -13.68
C VAL A 52 12.36 -1.30 -13.18
N GLY A 53 13.29 -0.43 -12.86
CA GLY A 53 14.60 -0.77 -12.34
C GLY A 53 14.60 -0.92 -10.82
N LYS A 54 15.70 -0.52 -10.21
CA LYS A 54 15.89 -0.59 -8.77
C LYS A 54 14.97 0.39 -8.05
N PHE A 55 14.41 -0.07 -6.94
CA PHE A 55 13.63 0.73 -6.02
C PHE A 55 14.05 0.40 -4.59
N ASP A 56 14.64 1.35 -3.89
CA ASP A 56 15.25 1.15 -2.58
C ASP A 56 14.52 1.90 -1.47
N ASN A 57 14.55 1.33 -0.28
CA ASN A 57 14.21 2.06 0.93
C ASN A 57 15.43 2.88 1.40
N ARG A 58 15.38 4.20 1.25
CA ARG A 58 16.39 5.15 1.76
C ARG A 58 16.01 5.75 3.11
N SER A 59 14.78 5.53 3.57
CA SER A 59 14.33 5.99 4.88
C SER A 59 15.06 5.24 6.01
N SER A 60 14.97 5.74 7.23
CA SER A 60 15.47 5.05 8.42
C SER A 60 14.58 3.88 8.88
N TYR A 61 13.40 3.72 8.29
CA TYR A 61 12.42 2.70 8.70
C TYR A 61 12.90 1.29 8.36
N MET A 62 12.81 0.37 9.32
CA MET A 62 13.25 -1.03 9.20
C MET A 62 14.72 -1.19 8.78
N ARG A 63 15.59 -0.27 9.22
CA ARG A 63 17.02 -0.35 9.06
C ARG A 63 17.70 -0.61 10.40
N GLY A 64 18.90 -1.19 10.37
CA GLY A 64 19.73 -1.43 11.54
C GLY A 64 19.81 -2.90 11.94
N ILE A 65 20.19 -3.17 13.19
CA ILE A 65 20.53 -4.51 13.72
C ILE A 65 19.34 -5.50 13.73
N PHE A 66 18.12 -5.03 13.59
CA PHE A 66 16.91 -5.86 13.49
C PHE A 66 16.47 -6.11 12.04
N SER A 67 17.23 -5.65 11.06
CA SER A 67 16.96 -5.88 9.64
C SER A 67 17.59 -7.20 9.21
N ASP A 68 16.83 -8.03 8.52
CA ASP A 68 17.34 -9.25 7.88
C ASP A 68 18.05 -8.98 6.53
N GLY A 69 18.31 -7.72 6.20
CA GLY A 69 18.95 -7.30 4.96
C GLY A 69 18.03 -7.29 3.74
N VAL A 70 16.78 -7.75 3.88
CA VAL A 70 15.80 -7.75 2.79
C VAL A 70 15.04 -6.41 2.76
N ASP A 71 15.11 -5.71 1.65
CA ASP A 71 14.35 -4.46 1.44
C ASP A 71 12.89 -4.74 1.04
N ARG A 72 12.08 -5.09 2.06
CA ARG A 72 10.66 -5.35 1.85
C ARG A 72 9.88 -4.10 1.46
N LEU A 73 10.27 -2.94 1.99
CA LEU A 73 9.57 -1.68 1.70
C LEU A 73 9.84 -1.22 0.27
N GLY A 74 11.09 -1.28 -0.19
CA GLY A 74 11.45 -1.00 -1.59
C GLY A 74 10.78 -1.99 -2.54
N GLY A 75 10.78 -3.29 -2.22
CA GLY A 75 10.09 -4.31 -3.01
C GLY A 75 8.57 -4.06 -3.11
N GLN A 76 7.91 -3.71 -2.00
CA GLN A 76 6.50 -3.34 -1.99
C GLN A 76 6.23 -2.08 -2.83
N ALA A 77 7.08 -1.06 -2.70
CA ALA A 77 6.97 0.17 -3.47
C ALA A 77 7.11 -0.09 -4.97
N LYS A 78 8.03 -0.96 -5.39
CA LYS A 78 8.20 -1.37 -6.79
C LYS A 78 6.95 -2.03 -7.35
N THR A 79 6.32 -2.94 -6.59
CA THR A 79 5.08 -3.60 -7.01
C THR A 79 3.93 -2.61 -7.20
N ILE A 80 3.77 -1.66 -6.27
CA ILE A 80 2.76 -0.59 -6.35
C ILE A 80 3.04 0.31 -7.56
N LEU A 81 4.30 0.66 -7.79
CA LEU A 81 4.73 1.47 -8.94
C LEU A 81 4.33 0.82 -10.27
N ILE A 82 4.66 -0.46 -10.47
CA ILE A 82 4.32 -1.21 -11.68
C ILE A 82 2.82 -1.17 -11.93
N THR A 83 2.02 -1.45 -10.89
CA THR A 83 0.57 -1.45 -10.98
C THR A 83 0.02 -0.09 -11.42
N HIS A 84 0.45 0.97 -10.76
CA HIS A 84 -0.05 2.31 -11.07
C HIS A 84 0.45 2.85 -12.42
N LEU A 85 1.70 2.58 -12.81
CA LEU A 85 2.19 2.93 -14.15
C LEU A 85 1.36 2.26 -15.24
N GLN A 86 1.07 0.98 -15.10
CA GLN A 86 0.23 0.24 -16.05
C GLN A 86 -1.20 0.81 -16.12
N GLN A 87 -1.77 1.22 -14.99
CA GLN A 87 -3.10 1.83 -14.93
C GLN A 87 -3.21 3.18 -15.64
N THR A 88 -2.09 3.92 -15.81
CA THR A 88 -2.12 5.19 -16.53
C THR A 88 -2.49 5.06 -18.00
N ASN A 89 -2.38 3.87 -18.57
CA ASN A 89 -2.50 3.57 -20.01
C ASN A 89 -1.51 4.32 -20.92
N ARG A 90 -0.56 5.08 -20.36
CA ARG A 90 0.45 5.81 -21.12
C ARG A 90 1.73 5.01 -21.36
N PHE A 91 1.94 3.98 -20.54
CA PHE A 91 3.13 3.16 -20.58
C PHE A 91 2.80 1.70 -20.91
N SER A 92 3.75 1.05 -21.60
CA SER A 92 3.81 -0.41 -21.73
C SER A 92 4.88 -0.89 -20.75
N VAL A 93 4.45 -1.28 -19.55
CA VAL A 93 5.38 -1.73 -18.50
C VAL A 93 5.88 -3.12 -18.81
N LEU A 94 7.20 -3.29 -18.91
CA LEU A 94 7.86 -4.54 -19.24
C LEU A 94 8.31 -5.23 -17.96
N ASP A 95 7.84 -6.44 -17.75
CA ASP A 95 8.28 -7.26 -16.63
C ASP A 95 9.71 -7.74 -16.88
N ARG A 96 10.61 -7.44 -15.96
CA ARG A 96 12.00 -7.87 -15.99
C ARG A 96 12.37 -8.74 -14.78
N ASP A 97 11.51 -8.78 -13.77
CA ASP A 97 11.78 -9.53 -12.56
C ASP A 97 11.45 -11.02 -12.74
N ASN A 98 10.42 -11.34 -13.52
CA ASN A 98 9.92 -12.71 -13.73
C ASN A 98 10.39 -13.31 -15.08
N MET A 99 11.53 -12.86 -15.60
CA MET A 99 12.04 -13.32 -16.90
C MET A 99 12.32 -14.83 -16.92
N GLY A 100 12.74 -15.40 -15.78
CA GLY A 100 13.02 -16.84 -15.67
C GLY A 100 11.76 -17.67 -15.86
N GLU A 101 10.70 -17.36 -15.14
CA GLU A 101 9.40 -18.04 -15.20
C GLU A 101 8.76 -17.86 -16.59
N ILE A 102 8.81 -16.65 -17.13
CA ILE A 102 8.26 -16.37 -18.46
C ILE A 102 9.01 -17.16 -19.54
N SER A 103 10.35 -17.29 -19.44
CA SER A 103 11.17 -18.07 -20.35
C SER A 103 10.85 -19.57 -20.28
N GLN A 104 10.65 -20.08 -19.08
CA GLN A 104 10.25 -21.46 -18.85
C GLN A 104 8.89 -21.77 -19.48
N GLU A 105 7.89 -20.91 -19.27
CA GLU A 105 6.57 -21.07 -19.87
C GLU A 105 6.60 -20.97 -21.40
N ALA A 106 7.42 -20.08 -21.96
CA ALA A 106 7.61 -19.98 -23.40
C ALA A 106 8.21 -21.28 -24.00
N ALA A 107 9.16 -21.88 -23.29
CA ALA A 107 9.75 -23.16 -23.70
C ALA A 107 8.73 -24.29 -23.65
N ILE A 108 7.91 -24.39 -22.59
CA ILE A 108 6.83 -25.37 -22.46
C ILE A 108 5.82 -25.21 -23.60
N LYS A 109 5.47 -23.98 -23.94
CA LYS A 109 4.54 -23.66 -25.03
C LYS A 109 5.15 -23.88 -26.43
N GLY A 110 6.46 -24.08 -26.53
CA GLY A 110 7.18 -24.16 -27.81
C GLY A 110 7.20 -22.82 -28.58
N THR A 111 7.15 -21.69 -27.88
CA THR A 111 7.11 -20.35 -28.48
C THR A 111 8.45 -19.67 -28.32
N VAL A 112 8.99 -19.11 -29.40
CA VAL A 112 10.20 -18.24 -29.34
C VAL A 112 9.79 -16.88 -28.79
N GLN A 113 10.38 -16.49 -27.66
CA GLN A 113 10.16 -15.15 -27.09
C GLN A 113 10.74 -14.06 -27.99
N LYS A 114 9.90 -13.06 -28.29
CA LYS A 114 10.33 -11.80 -28.93
C LYS A 114 10.27 -10.70 -27.87
N LEU A 115 11.38 -10.48 -27.16
CA LEU A 115 11.44 -9.53 -26.09
C LEU A 115 11.38 -8.09 -26.65
N LYS A 116 10.45 -7.30 -26.11
CA LYS A 116 10.36 -5.87 -26.40
C LYS A 116 11.41 -5.13 -25.57
N GLY A 117 12.19 -4.23 -26.19
CA GLY A 117 13.06 -3.29 -25.49
C GLY A 117 12.28 -2.22 -24.76
N ALA A 118 12.84 -1.69 -23.68
CA ALA A 118 12.36 -0.46 -23.06
C ALA A 118 13.06 0.75 -23.70
N ASP A 119 12.39 1.89 -23.76
CA ASP A 119 13.01 3.16 -24.14
C ASP A 119 13.52 3.89 -22.89
N TYR A 120 12.89 3.65 -21.75
CA TYR A 120 13.24 4.25 -20.47
C TYR A 120 13.20 3.23 -19.35
N VAL A 121 13.99 3.49 -18.31
CA VAL A 121 13.90 2.77 -17.03
C VAL A 121 13.40 3.73 -15.95
N VAL A 122 12.39 3.31 -15.22
CA VAL A 122 11.92 4.03 -14.03
C VAL A 122 12.63 3.46 -12.81
N THR A 123 13.39 4.31 -12.13
CA THR A 123 14.01 3.99 -10.83
C THR A 123 13.42 4.86 -9.75
N GLY A 124 13.59 4.51 -8.50
CA GLY A 124 13.10 5.34 -7.41
C GLY A 124 13.50 4.87 -6.03
N ASP A 125 13.13 5.69 -5.07
CA ASP A 125 13.43 5.47 -3.67
C ASP A 125 12.23 5.83 -2.78
N VAL A 126 12.05 5.07 -1.69
CA VAL A 126 11.28 5.55 -0.55
C VAL A 126 12.22 6.43 0.28
N THR A 127 12.07 7.74 0.17
CA THR A 127 12.97 8.72 0.79
C THR A 127 12.64 8.98 2.25
N GLU A 128 11.36 8.96 2.58
CA GLU A 128 10.87 9.10 3.95
C GLU A 128 9.77 8.07 4.19
N PHE A 129 9.80 7.46 5.36
CA PHE A 129 8.75 6.57 5.81
C PHE A 129 8.76 6.50 7.34
N GLY A 130 7.60 6.58 7.96
CA GLY A 130 7.52 6.52 9.41
C GLY A 130 6.11 6.56 9.96
N ARG A 131 6.06 6.49 11.28
CA ARG A 131 4.83 6.64 12.06
C ARG A 131 5.06 7.60 13.22
N LYS A 132 4.04 8.37 13.52
CA LYS A 132 3.96 9.23 14.71
C LYS A 132 2.72 8.85 15.49
N GLU A 133 2.85 8.76 16.80
CA GLU A 133 1.70 8.68 17.70
C GLU A 133 1.61 10.02 18.45
N THR A 134 0.46 10.66 18.31
CA THR A 134 0.10 11.84 19.11
C THR A 134 -1.00 11.45 20.06
N GLY A 135 -0.79 11.74 21.35
CA GLY A 135 -1.78 11.47 22.40
C GLY A 135 -2.28 12.79 22.99
N ASP A 136 -3.58 12.89 23.17
CA ASP A 136 -4.25 14.00 23.82
C ASP A 136 -4.87 13.52 25.14
N ARG A 137 -4.62 14.28 26.24
CA ARG A 137 -5.21 13.99 27.56
C ARG A 137 -6.06 15.18 27.98
N GLN A 138 -7.37 15.02 27.96
CA GLN A 138 -8.28 16.05 28.43
C GLN A 138 -8.50 15.93 29.95
N LEU A 139 -8.32 17.01 30.68
CA LEU A 139 -8.51 17.11 32.14
C LEU A 139 -7.80 15.97 32.91
N PHE A 140 -6.48 15.90 32.80
CA PHE A 140 -5.65 14.88 33.45
C PHE A 140 -6.06 13.42 33.16
N GLY A 141 -6.81 13.18 32.06
CA GLY A 141 -7.27 11.86 31.67
C GLY A 141 -8.64 11.44 32.22
N ILE A 142 -9.33 12.32 32.93
CA ILE A 142 -10.65 12.04 33.54
C ILE A 142 -11.76 12.05 32.47
N LEU A 143 -11.66 12.92 31.46
CA LEU A 143 -12.66 13.06 30.38
C LEU A 143 -12.34 12.27 29.11
N GLY A 144 -11.28 11.48 29.11
CA GLY A 144 -10.91 10.63 27.99
C GLY A 144 -9.48 10.84 27.48
N ARG A 145 -8.99 9.85 26.74
CA ARG A 145 -7.68 9.86 26.07
C ARG A 145 -7.90 9.67 24.57
N GLY A 146 -7.37 10.60 23.78
CA GLY A 146 -7.31 10.44 22.33
C GLY A 146 -5.93 9.92 21.93
N LYS A 147 -5.87 8.93 21.06
CA LYS A 147 -4.64 8.50 20.37
C LYS A 147 -4.85 8.64 18.86
N THR A 148 -3.96 9.38 18.22
CA THR A 148 -3.92 9.45 16.75
C THR A 148 -2.61 8.84 16.28
N GLN A 149 -2.71 7.81 15.45
CA GLN A 149 -1.58 7.23 14.74
C GLN A 149 -1.53 7.85 13.35
N VAL A 150 -0.39 8.44 13.01
CA VAL A 150 -0.16 9.06 11.71
C VAL A 150 0.97 8.31 11.03
N ALA A 151 0.68 7.67 9.89
CA ALA A 151 1.70 7.12 9.01
C ALA A 151 1.98 8.10 7.87
N TYR A 152 3.23 8.26 7.48
CA TYR A 152 3.64 9.12 6.38
C TYR A 152 4.66 8.42 5.49
N ALA A 153 4.63 8.71 4.20
CA ALA A 153 5.59 8.23 3.22
C ALA A 153 5.91 9.31 2.20
N LYS A 154 7.13 9.28 1.68
CA LYS A 154 7.55 10.09 0.55
C LYS A 154 8.38 9.22 -0.39
N VAL A 155 8.08 9.31 -1.68
CA VAL A 155 8.76 8.56 -2.72
C VAL A 155 9.31 9.52 -3.78
N ALA A 156 10.44 9.16 -4.37
CA ALA A 156 11.02 9.84 -5.51
C ALA A 156 11.11 8.87 -6.69
N LEU A 157 10.80 9.33 -7.88
CA LEU A 157 10.89 8.58 -9.14
C LEU A 157 11.81 9.33 -10.11
N ASN A 158 12.65 8.59 -10.80
CA ASN A 158 13.50 9.08 -11.88
C ASN A 158 13.23 8.28 -13.15
N ILE A 159 13.03 8.97 -14.24
CA ILE A 159 12.89 8.38 -15.57
C ILE A 159 14.23 8.54 -16.30
N VAL A 160 14.84 7.43 -16.61
CA VAL A 160 16.20 7.39 -17.20
C VAL A 160 16.11 6.89 -18.63
N ASN A 161 16.65 7.63 -19.57
CA ASN A 161 16.80 7.21 -20.97
C ASN A 161 17.87 6.12 -21.04
N ILE A 162 17.55 4.97 -21.64
CA ILE A 162 18.48 3.82 -21.70
C ILE A 162 19.67 4.05 -22.62
N SER A 163 19.53 4.92 -23.62
CA SER A 163 20.57 5.15 -24.62
C SER A 163 21.62 6.14 -24.15
N THR A 164 21.22 7.12 -23.31
CA THR A 164 22.10 8.20 -22.84
C THR A 164 22.44 8.10 -21.36
N SER A 165 21.70 7.28 -20.60
CA SER A 165 21.73 7.24 -19.12
C SER A 165 21.36 8.57 -18.47
N GLU A 166 20.71 9.46 -19.19
CA GLU A 166 20.25 10.74 -18.69
C GLU A 166 18.94 10.57 -17.91
N VAL A 167 18.83 11.24 -16.76
CA VAL A 167 17.56 11.40 -16.05
C VAL A 167 16.75 12.48 -16.76
N VAL A 168 15.82 12.07 -17.60
CA VAL A 168 15.03 12.98 -18.45
C VAL A 168 13.83 13.59 -17.70
N TYR A 169 13.40 12.97 -16.63
CA TYR A 169 12.33 13.50 -15.78
C TYR A 169 12.43 12.94 -14.36
N SER A 170 12.06 13.75 -13.39
CA SER A 170 11.96 13.33 -11.97
C SER A 170 10.68 13.85 -11.35
N THR A 171 10.09 13.06 -10.46
CA THR A 171 8.92 13.45 -9.71
C THR A 171 8.96 12.90 -8.30
N GLN A 172 8.18 13.48 -7.41
CA GLN A 172 8.04 13.03 -6.03
C GLN A 172 6.57 12.99 -5.65
N GLY A 173 6.21 12.07 -4.76
CA GLY A 173 4.91 12.02 -4.14
C GLY A 173 5.04 11.83 -2.65
N ALA A 174 4.09 12.38 -1.91
CA ALA A 174 4.01 12.24 -0.47
C ALA A 174 2.59 11.86 -0.08
N GLY A 175 2.46 11.07 0.99
CA GLY A 175 1.19 10.63 1.54
C GLY A 175 1.24 10.63 3.05
N GLU A 176 0.12 10.95 3.66
CA GLU A 176 -0.12 10.85 5.08
C GLU A 176 -1.47 10.19 5.33
N TYR A 177 -1.52 9.29 6.29
CA TYR A 177 -2.74 8.61 6.69
C TYR A 177 -2.86 8.63 8.21
N ALA A 178 -3.93 9.25 8.72
CA ALA A 178 -4.20 9.37 10.14
C ALA A 178 -5.34 8.42 10.56
N LEU A 179 -5.11 7.67 11.64
CA LEU A 179 -6.11 6.86 12.31
C LEU A 179 -6.31 7.40 13.72
N SER A 180 -7.48 7.94 14.01
CA SER A 180 -7.82 8.49 15.32
C SER A 180 -8.73 7.54 16.08
N ASN A 181 -8.32 7.15 17.29
CA ASN A 181 -9.13 6.42 18.25
C ASN A 181 -9.41 7.31 19.46
N ARG A 182 -10.66 7.40 19.85
CA ARG A 182 -11.09 8.17 21.03
C ARG A 182 -11.68 7.23 22.08
N GLU A 183 -11.10 7.24 23.26
CA GLU A 183 -11.67 6.61 24.43
C GLU A 183 -12.46 7.63 25.24
N VAL A 184 -13.70 7.34 25.57
CA VAL A 184 -14.56 8.17 26.41
C VAL A 184 -14.89 7.38 27.68
N ILE A 185 -14.46 7.90 28.82
CA ILE A 185 -14.81 7.40 30.17
C ILE A 185 -14.68 5.87 30.32
N GLY A 186 -13.47 5.33 30.19
CA GLY A 186 -13.19 3.93 30.55
C GLY A 186 -13.84 2.85 29.68
N PHE A 187 -14.63 3.22 28.69
CA PHE A 187 -15.18 2.37 27.65
C PHE A 187 -14.56 2.75 26.32
N GLY A 188 -13.43 2.18 26.01
CA GLY A 188 -12.76 2.41 24.74
C GLY A 188 -12.17 1.13 24.20
N GLY A 189 -12.27 0.94 22.91
CA GLY A 189 -11.60 -0.15 22.24
C GLY A 189 -10.09 -0.03 22.37
N THR A 190 -9.40 -1.15 22.53
CA THR A 190 -7.94 -1.19 22.49
C THR A 190 -7.47 -0.62 21.15
N ALA A 191 -6.66 0.45 21.17
CA ALA A 191 -5.98 0.95 20.00
C ALA A 191 -4.99 -0.12 19.53
N SER A 192 -5.44 -1.02 18.65
CA SER A 192 -4.56 -2.01 18.04
C SER A 192 -3.69 -1.33 16.97
N TYR A 193 -2.44 -1.76 16.91
CA TYR A 193 -1.53 -1.35 15.84
C TYR A 193 -2.08 -1.82 14.48
N ASP A 194 -2.52 -0.88 13.63
CA ASP A 194 -2.97 -1.21 12.29
C ASP A 194 -1.76 -1.35 11.35
N SER A 195 -1.36 -2.60 11.11
CA SER A 195 -0.25 -2.92 10.20
C SER A 195 -0.54 -2.53 8.75
N THR A 196 -1.82 -2.35 8.38
CA THR A 196 -2.22 -1.99 7.01
C THR A 196 -1.93 -0.53 6.65
N LEU A 197 -1.72 0.35 7.66
CA LEU A 197 -1.42 1.77 7.43
C LEU A 197 -0.17 1.97 6.58
N ASN A 198 0.84 1.10 6.71
CA ASN A 198 2.07 1.20 5.93
C ASN A 198 1.80 1.05 4.43
N GLY A 199 1.02 0.03 4.04
CA GLY A 199 0.65 -0.17 2.64
C GLY A 199 -0.20 0.97 2.09
N LYS A 200 -1.17 1.47 2.88
CA LYS A 200 -2.05 2.56 2.48
C LYS A 200 -1.30 3.86 2.22
N VAL A 201 -0.37 4.23 3.10
CA VAL A 201 0.38 5.48 2.95
C VAL A 201 1.40 5.40 1.82
N LEU A 202 2.03 4.24 1.62
CA LEU A 202 2.96 4.02 0.51
C LEU A 202 2.22 4.07 -0.85
N ASP A 203 1.05 3.44 -0.93
CA ASP A 203 0.18 3.52 -2.10
C ASP A 203 -0.24 4.97 -2.42
N LEU A 204 -0.62 5.73 -1.40
CA LEU A 204 -0.99 7.14 -1.56
C LEU A 204 0.17 7.99 -2.10
N ALA A 205 1.37 7.84 -1.51
CA ALA A 205 2.57 8.56 -1.96
C ALA A 205 2.94 8.18 -3.40
N MET A 206 2.84 6.90 -3.75
CA MET A 206 3.15 6.42 -5.09
C MET A 206 2.14 6.95 -6.13
N ARG A 207 0.84 6.91 -5.83
CA ARG A 207 -0.19 7.47 -6.70
C ARG A 207 0.03 8.96 -6.97
N GLU A 208 0.38 9.72 -5.93
CA GLU A 208 0.69 11.14 -6.07
C GLU A 208 1.89 11.37 -6.99
N ALA A 209 2.98 10.60 -6.82
CA ALA A 209 4.14 10.68 -7.71
C ALA A 209 3.78 10.40 -9.17
N ILE A 210 2.95 9.38 -9.42
CA ILE A 210 2.54 8.99 -10.77
C ILE A 210 1.54 9.99 -11.36
N ASN A 211 0.62 10.54 -10.58
CA ASN A 211 -0.25 11.60 -11.05
C ASN A 211 0.57 12.81 -11.52
N ARG A 212 1.57 13.24 -10.74
CA ARG A 212 2.48 14.32 -11.13
C ARG A 212 3.32 13.98 -12.36
N LEU A 213 3.73 12.72 -12.52
CA LEU A 213 4.41 12.26 -13.74
C LEU A 213 3.51 12.46 -14.97
N VAL A 214 2.25 12.01 -14.87
CA VAL A 214 1.26 12.15 -15.95
C VAL A 214 0.96 13.62 -16.24
N ASP A 215 0.81 14.44 -15.20
CA ASP A 215 0.58 15.88 -15.34
C ASP A 215 1.76 16.58 -16.01
N GLY A 216 2.99 16.18 -15.66
CA GLY A 216 4.19 16.66 -16.33
C GLY A 216 4.25 16.32 -17.83
N ILE A 217 3.84 15.11 -18.21
CA ILE A 217 3.71 14.71 -19.62
C ILE A 217 2.64 15.56 -20.32
N ASN A 218 1.48 15.71 -19.69
CA ASN A 218 0.37 16.48 -20.25
C ASN A 218 0.73 17.97 -20.41
N ALA A 219 1.53 18.52 -19.50
CA ALA A 219 2.04 19.90 -19.56
C ALA A 219 3.24 20.08 -20.51
N GLY A 220 3.74 19.00 -21.11
CA GLY A 220 4.91 19.07 -22.01
C GLY A 220 6.24 19.22 -21.29
N ALA A 221 6.30 19.06 -19.97
CA ALA A 221 7.54 19.12 -19.20
C ALA A 221 8.49 17.95 -19.53
N TRP A 222 7.95 16.86 -19.99
CA TRP A 222 8.66 15.73 -20.57
C TRP A 222 7.82 15.12 -21.70
N ASN A 223 8.46 14.97 -22.86
CA ASN A 223 7.85 14.29 -24.00
C ASN A 223 8.56 12.96 -24.28
N PRO A 224 7.98 11.82 -23.92
CA PRO A 224 8.63 10.51 -24.08
C PRO A 224 8.80 10.04 -25.53
N ARG A 225 8.49 10.86 -26.52
CA ARG A 225 8.57 10.53 -27.96
C ARG A 225 9.65 11.30 -28.70
N ASN A 226 10.32 12.21 -28.03
CA ASN A 226 11.41 13.00 -28.61
C ASN A 226 12.76 12.43 -28.21
#